data_121db02bab7130ab884413b12dd907b9
#
_entry.id   121db02bab7130ab884413b12dd907b9
#
_cell.length_a   1.000
_cell.length_b   1.000
_cell.length_c   1.000
_cell.angle_alpha   90.00
_cell.angle_beta   90.00
_cell.angle_gamma   90.00
#
_symmetry.space_group_name_H-M   'P 1'
#
loop_
_entity.id
_entity.type
_entity.pdbx_description
1 polymer ?
#
loop_
_entity_poly.entity_id
_entity_poly.type
_entity_poly.pdbx_seq_one_letter_code
_entity_poly.pdbx_strand_id
1 'polypeptide(L)'
;GLFFFKGDPGARFAICNAGGGFAYVGAMHDSFPHALELSKRGYNAFALIYRPGAQTACEDLARAIAFIFDHADELEVNTDCYSLWGGSAGGRMTAYLSSYGTQSFGEGVYPRPGTAIIQYTGHSEYTKNDPPTFMCVGENDGIASWRTMENRANAMKSAGIDTEFHKYPGLGHGFGLGIGTTAEGWFDDAVAFWEKQM
;
A
#
# COMPACT_ATOMS: atom_id res chain seq x y z
N GLY A 1 -4.90 4.51 15.28
CA GLY A 1 -5.03 5.93 14.92
C GLY A 1 -4.76 6.16 13.44
N LEU A 2 -5.42 7.16 12.87
CA LEU A 2 -5.24 7.57 11.48
C LEU A 2 -4.62 8.98 11.49
N PHE A 3 -3.44 9.12 10.86
CA PHE A 3 -2.68 10.37 10.79
C PHE A 3 -2.77 10.94 9.38
N PHE A 4 -3.21 12.18 9.26
CA PHE A 4 -3.38 12.86 7.99
C PHE A 4 -2.18 13.75 7.67
N PHE A 5 -1.56 13.49 6.54
CA PHE A 5 -0.52 14.31 5.90
C PHE A 5 -1.16 15.03 4.72
N LYS A 6 -1.60 16.26 4.96
CA LYS A 6 -2.37 17.03 3.99
C LYS A 6 -1.52 17.41 2.78
N GLY A 7 -2.04 17.15 1.59
CA GLY A 7 -1.54 17.65 0.31
C GLY A 7 -2.34 18.83 -0.19
N ASP A 8 -2.55 18.92 -1.49
CA ASP A 8 -3.38 19.94 -2.11
C ASP A 8 -4.87 19.68 -1.89
N PRO A 9 -5.70 20.69 -1.63
CA PRO A 9 -7.13 20.53 -1.50
C PRO A 9 -7.75 19.87 -2.75
N GLY A 10 -8.56 18.85 -2.54
CA GLY A 10 -9.19 18.10 -3.63
C GLY A 10 -8.26 17.15 -4.39
N ALA A 11 -7.01 16.97 -3.94
CA ALA A 11 -6.14 15.94 -4.49
C ALA A 11 -6.59 14.53 -4.04
N ARG A 12 -6.24 13.53 -4.84
CA ARG A 12 -6.46 12.12 -4.51
C ARG A 12 -5.74 11.72 -3.23
N PHE A 13 -6.18 10.63 -2.62
CA PHE A 13 -5.55 10.18 -1.39
C PHE A 13 -4.89 8.80 -1.49
N ALA A 14 -3.95 8.59 -0.59
CA ALA A 14 -3.29 7.31 -0.35
C ALA A 14 -3.35 6.94 1.13
N ILE A 15 -3.41 5.64 1.45
CA ILE A 15 -3.26 5.14 2.82
C ILE A 15 -1.99 4.31 2.90
N CYS A 16 -1.06 4.70 3.77
CA CYS A 16 0.22 4.05 3.99
C CYS A 16 0.16 3.16 5.23
N ASN A 17 0.44 1.86 5.05
CA ASN A 17 0.37 0.82 6.05
C ASN A 17 1.77 0.27 6.33
N ALA A 18 2.29 0.49 7.53
CA ALA A 18 3.62 0.03 7.89
C ALA A 18 3.69 -1.47 8.14
N GLY A 19 4.89 -2.03 8.06
CA GLY A 19 5.21 -3.37 8.52
C GLY A 19 5.25 -3.48 10.06
N GLY A 20 5.66 -4.65 10.54
CA GLY A 20 5.76 -4.95 11.98
C GLY A 20 5.19 -6.32 12.36
N GLY A 21 5.00 -7.21 11.38
CA GLY A 21 4.57 -8.59 11.60
C GLY A 21 3.20 -8.74 12.26
N PHE A 22 2.35 -7.71 12.23
CA PHE A 22 1.08 -7.62 12.97
C PHE A 22 1.22 -7.64 14.49
N ALA A 23 2.43 -7.48 15.01
CA ALA A 23 2.71 -7.39 16.45
C ALA A 23 2.91 -5.93 16.89
N TYR A 24 3.46 -5.13 16.03
CA TYR A 24 3.63 -3.67 16.20
C TYR A 24 3.50 -2.96 14.86
N VAL A 25 3.59 -1.63 14.85
CA VAL A 25 3.51 -0.81 13.64
C VAL A 25 4.80 -0.01 13.49
N GLY A 26 5.60 -0.33 12.48
CA GLY A 26 6.86 0.34 12.16
C GLY A 26 6.66 1.69 11.47
N ALA A 27 5.79 2.54 12.00
CA ALA A 27 5.29 3.74 11.34
C ALA A 27 6.37 4.73 10.93
N MET A 28 7.39 4.90 11.77
CA MET A 28 8.50 5.83 11.52
C MET A 28 9.41 5.39 10.37
N HIS A 29 9.26 4.16 9.90
CA HIS A 29 10.06 3.59 8.83
C HIS A 29 9.25 3.36 7.55
N ASP A 30 8.05 2.78 7.68
CA ASP A 30 7.28 2.24 6.54
C ASP A 30 6.00 3.03 6.19
N SER A 31 5.51 3.96 7.01
CA SER A 31 4.29 4.69 6.66
C SER A 31 4.40 6.21 6.78
N PHE A 32 4.90 6.75 7.88
CA PHE A 32 5.04 8.20 8.05
C PHE A 32 5.95 8.84 6.99
N PRO A 33 7.14 8.28 6.68
CA PRO A 33 7.97 8.82 5.61
C PRO A 33 7.30 8.76 4.24
N HIS A 34 6.59 7.67 3.93
CA HIS A 34 5.86 7.51 2.68
C HIS A 34 4.71 8.53 2.55
N ALA A 35 3.90 8.66 3.62
CA ALA A 35 2.81 9.64 3.65
C ALA A 35 3.32 11.08 3.52
N LEU A 36 4.45 11.40 4.17
CA LEU A 36 5.08 12.71 4.05
C LEU A 36 5.57 12.98 2.63
N GLU A 37 6.19 11.99 1.98
CA GLU A 37 6.67 12.15 0.59
C GLU A 37 5.51 12.31 -0.40
N LEU A 38 4.39 11.61 -0.20
CA LEU A 38 3.17 11.81 -0.99
C LEU A 38 2.58 13.21 -0.78
N SER A 39 2.50 13.65 0.47
CA SER A 39 2.00 15.00 0.81
C SER A 39 2.85 16.12 0.17
N LYS A 40 4.19 15.99 0.17
CA LYS A 40 5.08 16.95 -0.52
C LYS A 40 4.86 17.00 -2.04
N ARG A 41 4.33 15.94 -2.63
CA ARG A 41 3.97 15.85 -4.05
C ARG A 41 2.53 16.32 -4.34
N GLY A 42 1.84 16.85 -3.33
CA GLY A 42 0.49 17.38 -3.44
C GLY A 42 -0.63 16.35 -3.21
N TYR A 43 -0.32 15.07 -3.00
CA TYR A 43 -1.32 14.06 -2.69
C TYR A 43 -1.74 14.11 -1.23
N ASN A 44 -3.00 13.90 -0.93
CA ASN A 44 -3.44 13.67 0.43
C ASN A 44 -3.01 12.28 0.88
N ALA A 45 -2.35 12.15 2.01
CA ALA A 45 -1.86 10.86 2.47
C ALA A 45 -2.24 10.60 3.94
N PHE A 46 -2.56 9.35 4.22
CA PHE A 46 -2.89 8.90 5.56
C PHE A 46 -1.93 7.79 5.97
N ALA A 47 -1.50 7.80 7.23
CA ALA A 47 -0.73 6.71 7.82
C ALA A 47 -1.55 6.06 8.94
N LEU A 48 -1.76 4.75 8.83
CA LEU A 48 -2.57 3.99 9.77
C LEU A 48 -1.69 3.34 10.85
N ILE A 49 -1.99 3.62 12.11
CA ILE A 49 -1.50 2.87 13.27
C ILE A 49 -2.60 1.88 13.66
N TYR A 50 -2.48 0.67 13.15
CA TYR A 50 -3.44 -0.41 13.35
C TYR A 50 -3.19 -1.19 14.64
N ARG A 51 -4.21 -1.87 15.14
CA ARG A 51 -4.11 -2.76 16.31
C ARG A 51 -3.40 -4.07 15.95
N PRO A 52 -2.73 -4.74 16.90
CA PRO A 52 -2.10 -6.04 16.66
C PRO A 52 -3.09 -7.12 16.18
N GLY A 53 -2.58 -8.04 15.35
CA GLY A 53 -3.37 -9.13 14.76
C GLY A 53 -3.74 -8.85 13.29
N ALA A 54 -3.57 -9.84 12.42
CA ALA A 54 -3.76 -9.67 10.98
C ALA A 54 -5.21 -9.31 10.62
N GLN A 55 -6.19 -9.99 11.23
CA GLN A 55 -7.61 -9.73 11.00
C GLN A 55 -7.98 -8.34 11.51
N THR A 56 -7.60 -8.01 12.74
CA THR A 56 -7.89 -6.72 13.37
C THR A 56 -7.25 -5.56 12.60
N ALA A 57 -6.03 -5.75 12.11
CA ALA A 57 -5.35 -4.75 11.27
C ALA A 57 -6.08 -4.48 9.95
N CYS A 58 -6.61 -5.53 9.31
CA CYS A 58 -7.43 -5.37 8.11
C CYS A 58 -8.79 -4.70 8.41
N GLU A 59 -9.40 -4.99 9.55
CA GLU A 59 -10.61 -4.30 10.02
C GLU A 59 -10.34 -2.80 10.28
N ASP A 60 -9.19 -2.47 10.88
CA ASP A 60 -8.78 -1.08 11.09
C ASP A 60 -8.54 -0.35 9.77
N LEU A 61 -7.95 -1.02 8.76
CA LEU A 61 -7.76 -0.43 7.44
C LEU A 61 -9.10 -0.25 6.72
N ALA A 62 -10.02 -1.22 6.82
CA ALA A 62 -11.37 -1.08 6.27
C ALA A 62 -12.11 0.11 6.90
N ARG A 63 -12.01 0.26 8.24
CA ARG A 63 -12.57 1.41 8.97
C ARG A 63 -11.93 2.73 8.55
N ALA A 64 -10.62 2.77 8.31
CA ALA A 64 -9.94 3.96 7.83
C ALA A 64 -10.42 4.37 6.44
N ILE A 65 -10.60 3.41 5.52
CA ILE A 65 -11.17 3.67 4.19
C ILE A 65 -12.58 4.24 4.34
N ALA A 66 -13.46 3.58 5.09
CA ALA A 66 -14.83 4.05 5.32
C ALA A 66 -14.86 5.48 5.87
N PHE A 67 -14.07 5.75 6.91
CA PHE A 67 -13.95 7.08 7.50
C PHE A 67 -13.56 8.16 6.49
N ILE A 68 -12.55 7.90 5.65
CA ILE A 68 -12.09 8.88 4.65
C ILE A 68 -13.18 9.13 3.60
N PHE A 69 -13.87 8.10 3.14
CA PHE A 69 -14.97 8.25 2.19
C PHE A 69 -16.14 9.04 2.79
N ASP A 70 -16.53 8.73 4.02
CA ASP A 70 -17.65 9.39 4.70
C ASP A 70 -17.37 10.87 5.05
N HIS A 71 -16.10 11.26 5.16
CA HIS A 71 -15.65 12.63 5.49
C HIS A 71 -14.85 13.29 4.37
N ALA A 72 -15.00 12.82 3.12
CA ALA A 72 -14.18 13.27 2.00
C ALA A 72 -14.25 14.77 1.77
N ASP A 73 -15.43 15.37 1.88
CA ASP A 73 -15.63 16.81 1.73
C ASP A 73 -14.94 17.59 2.86
N GLU A 74 -15.08 17.15 4.11
CA GLU A 74 -14.46 17.79 5.28
C GLU A 74 -12.93 17.68 5.21
N LEU A 75 -12.41 16.56 4.74
CA LEU A 75 -10.98 16.31 4.57
C LEU A 75 -10.41 16.97 3.30
N GLU A 76 -11.27 17.48 2.42
CA GLU A 76 -10.91 18.04 1.11
C GLU A 76 -10.12 17.03 0.26
N VAL A 77 -10.54 15.75 0.23
CA VAL A 77 -9.88 14.69 -0.54
C VAL A 77 -10.75 14.20 -1.69
N ASN A 78 -10.11 13.90 -2.83
CA ASN A 78 -10.76 13.20 -3.92
C ASN A 78 -10.63 11.69 -3.70
N THR A 79 -11.77 11.00 -3.72
CA THR A 79 -11.85 9.55 -3.50
C THR A 79 -11.68 8.71 -4.76
N ASP A 80 -11.68 9.34 -5.94
CA ASP A 80 -11.48 8.63 -7.20
C ASP A 80 -10.05 8.10 -7.30
N CYS A 81 -9.93 6.83 -7.68
CA CYS A 81 -8.64 6.21 -7.94
C CYS A 81 -7.64 6.35 -6.77
N TYR A 82 -8.14 6.27 -5.51
CA TYR A 82 -7.24 6.28 -4.35
C TYR A 82 -6.31 5.07 -4.35
N SER A 83 -5.20 5.14 -3.62
CA SER A 83 -4.23 4.06 -3.55
C SER A 83 -3.99 3.54 -2.13
N LEU A 84 -3.69 2.23 -2.04
CA LEU A 84 -3.23 1.60 -0.81
C LEU A 84 -1.75 1.24 -0.94
N TRP A 85 -0.96 1.66 0.04
CA TRP A 85 0.47 1.43 0.11
C TRP A 85 0.80 0.60 1.34
N GLY A 86 1.75 -0.34 1.23
CA GLY A 86 2.14 -1.09 2.40
C GLY A 86 3.43 -1.88 2.26
N GLY A 87 4.20 -1.92 3.37
CA GLY A 87 5.40 -2.72 3.52
C GLY A 87 5.19 -3.93 4.43
N SER A 88 5.74 -5.10 4.09
CA SER A 88 5.70 -6.31 4.93
C SER A 88 4.27 -6.70 5.36
N ALA A 89 3.94 -6.67 6.65
CA ALA A 89 2.58 -6.88 7.15
C ALA A 89 1.59 -5.87 6.56
N GLY A 90 1.98 -4.60 6.42
CA GLY A 90 1.18 -3.57 5.76
C GLY A 90 0.93 -3.87 4.29
N GLY A 91 1.91 -4.46 3.60
CA GLY A 91 1.75 -4.94 2.23
C GLY A 91 0.73 -6.07 2.13
N ARG A 92 0.66 -6.96 3.14
CA ARG A 92 -0.36 -8.00 3.21
C ARG A 92 -1.76 -7.41 3.46
N MET A 93 -1.89 -6.39 4.34
CA MET A 93 -3.15 -5.67 4.55
C MET A 93 -3.62 -5.01 3.25
N THR A 94 -2.72 -4.32 2.56
CA THR A 94 -2.97 -3.72 1.25
C THR A 94 -3.50 -4.75 0.25
N ALA A 95 -2.85 -5.91 0.15
CA ALA A 95 -3.30 -7.00 -0.72
C ALA A 95 -4.71 -7.51 -0.35
N TYR A 96 -4.97 -7.74 0.93
CA TYR A 96 -6.28 -8.24 1.38
C TYR A 96 -7.41 -7.25 1.09
N LEU A 97 -7.24 -5.97 1.43
CA LEU A 97 -8.28 -4.96 1.16
C LEU A 97 -8.49 -4.77 -0.35
N SER A 98 -7.42 -4.86 -1.14
CA SER A 98 -7.49 -4.81 -2.59
C SER A 98 -8.27 -5.98 -3.18
N SER A 99 -8.02 -7.21 -2.71
CA SER A 99 -8.67 -8.43 -3.19
C SER A 99 -10.12 -8.56 -2.73
N TYR A 100 -10.38 -8.26 -1.46
CA TYR A 100 -11.66 -8.62 -0.83
C TYR A 100 -12.55 -7.42 -0.49
N GLY A 101 -12.00 -6.19 -0.48
CA GLY A 101 -12.74 -4.96 -0.16
C GLY A 101 -13.10 -4.81 1.31
N THR A 102 -13.61 -3.64 1.67
CA THR A 102 -13.95 -3.27 3.05
C THR A 102 -15.04 -4.15 3.67
N GLN A 103 -16.00 -4.59 2.85
CA GLN A 103 -17.13 -5.44 3.30
C GLN A 103 -16.64 -6.76 3.94
N SER A 104 -15.55 -7.34 3.47
CA SER A 104 -14.98 -8.57 4.04
C SER A 104 -14.35 -8.36 5.42
N PHE A 105 -14.20 -7.12 5.85
CA PHE A 105 -13.57 -6.72 7.10
C PHE A 105 -14.49 -5.86 7.99
N GLY A 106 -15.81 -6.08 7.89
CA GLY A 106 -16.80 -5.55 8.82
C GLY A 106 -17.29 -4.13 8.55
N GLU A 107 -16.97 -3.56 7.38
CA GLU A 107 -17.44 -2.24 6.98
C GLU A 107 -18.49 -2.30 5.85
N GLY A 108 -19.04 -1.14 5.48
CA GLY A 108 -19.89 -1.01 4.31
C GLY A 108 -19.14 -1.31 2.99
N VAL A 109 -19.88 -1.28 1.89
CA VAL A 109 -19.31 -1.45 0.55
C VAL A 109 -18.78 -0.10 0.08
N TYR A 110 -17.47 0.05 0.09
CA TYR A 110 -16.77 1.20 -0.48
C TYR A 110 -16.02 0.80 -1.75
N PRO A 111 -15.74 1.75 -2.66
CA PRO A 111 -14.91 1.49 -3.83
C PRO A 111 -13.58 0.84 -3.46
N ARG A 112 -13.10 -0.06 -4.30
CA ARG A 112 -11.75 -0.62 -4.14
C ARG A 112 -10.70 0.42 -4.53
N PRO A 113 -9.45 0.29 -4.06
CA PRO A 113 -8.39 1.17 -4.49
C PRO A 113 -8.19 1.07 -6.01
N GLY A 114 -7.88 2.20 -6.64
CA GLY A 114 -7.48 2.23 -8.04
C GLY A 114 -6.11 1.63 -8.29
N THR A 115 -5.27 1.56 -7.24
CA THR A 115 -3.90 1.02 -7.31
C THR A 115 -3.45 0.49 -5.96
N ALA A 116 -2.70 -0.61 -5.97
CA ALA A 116 -2.02 -1.16 -4.80
C ALA A 116 -0.49 -1.07 -4.97
N ILE A 117 0.20 -0.54 -3.97
CA ILE A 117 1.66 -0.44 -3.91
C ILE A 117 2.16 -1.31 -2.76
N ILE A 118 2.88 -2.37 -3.08
CA ILE A 118 3.21 -3.44 -2.14
C ILE A 118 4.71 -3.68 -2.08
N GLN A 119 5.30 -3.47 -0.91
CA GLN A 119 6.71 -3.72 -0.65
C GLN A 119 6.89 -5.00 0.16
N TYR A 120 7.92 -5.76 -0.17
CA TYR A 120 8.51 -6.88 0.58
C TYR A 120 7.51 -7.70 1.43
N THR A 121 6.47 -8.26 0.81
CA THR A 121 5.54 -9.18 1.48
C THR A 121 5.53 -10.57 0.86
N GLY A 122 5.45 -11.62 1.70
CA GLY A 122 5.33 -13.01 1.23
C GLY A 122 3.92 -13.41 0.80
N HIS A 123 3.00 -12.45 0.61
CA HIS A 123 1.64 -12.74 0.16
C HIS A 123 1.61 -13.20 -1.31
N SER A 124 1.01 -14.35 -1.57
CA SER A 124 1.00 -15.00 -2.90
C SER A 124 -0.37 -14.99 -3.58
N GLU A 125 -1.45 -14.78 -2.81
CA GLU A 125 -2.82 -14.84 -3.33
C GLU A 125 -3.21 -13.56 -4.05
N TYR A 126 -4.10 -13.70 -5.02
CA TYR A 126 -4.76 -12.60 -5.70
C TYR A 126 -6.14 -13.04 -6.19
N THR A 127 -6.99 -12.10 -6.57
CA THR A 127 -8.29 -12.33 -7.18
C THR A 127 -8.40 -11.54 -8.48
N LYS A 128 -9.40 -11.83 -9.28
CA LYS A 128 -9.71 -11.03 -10.48
C LYS A 128 -10.12 -9.57 -10.17
N ASN A 129 -10.36 -9.28 -8.91
CA ASN A 129 -10.76 -7.93 -8.45
C ASN A 129 -9.58 -7.11 -7.94
N ASP A 130 -8.36 -7.66 -7.93
CA ASP A 130 -7.17 -6.89 -7.55
C ASP A 130 -6.99 -5.73 -8.52
N PRO A 131 -6.68 -4.52 -8.03
CA PRO A 131 -6.39 -3.38 -8.88
C PRO A 131 -5.01 -3.52 -9.55
N PRO A 132 -4.68 -2.63 -10.50
CA PRO A 132 -3.31 -2.43 -10.92
C PRO A 132 -2.36 -2.40 -9.72
N THR A 133 -1.27 -3.16 -9.77
CA THR A 133 -0.42 -3.39 -8.60
C THR A 133 1.06 -3.21 -8.92
N PHE A 134 1.71 -2.33 -8.18
CA PHE A 134 3.17 -2.19 -8.15
C PHE A 134 3.74 -3.00 -6.99
N MET A 135 4.79 -3.77 -7.25
CA MET A 135 5.45 -4.60 -6.22
C MET A 135 6.96 -4.41 -6.25
N CYS A 136 7.58 -4.31 -5.07
CA CYS A 136 9.04 -4.27 -4.96
C CYS A 136 9.57 -5.03 -3.75
N VAL A 137 10.78 -5.58 -3.89
CA VAL A 137 11.43 -6.41 -2.87
C VAL A 137 12.95 -6.44 -3.04
N GLY A 138 13.68 -6.65 -1.94
CA GLY A 138 15.11 -6.89 -1.97
C GLY A 138 15.45 -8.33 -2.40
N GLU A 139 16.51 -8.50 -3.17
CA GLU A 139 16.97 -9.82 -3.62
C GLU A 139 17.42 -10.72 -2.44
N ASN A 140 18.00 -10.12 -1.40
CA ASN A 140 18.47 -10.79 -0.19
C ASN A 140 17.47 -10.72 0.98
N ASP A 141 16.18 -10.47 0.68
CA ASP A 141 15.15 -10.46 1.69
C ASP A 141 14.97 -11.88 2.28
N GLY A 142 15.33 -12.04 3.55
CA GLY A 142 15.23 -13.30 4.29
C GLY A 142 13.85 -13.57 4.91
N ILE A 143 12.91 -12.61 4.79
CA ILE A 143 11.56 -12.69 5.36
C ILE A 143 10.52 -12.86 4.24
N ALA A 144 10.58 -12.01 3.23
CA ALA A 144 9.68 -12.05 2.07
C ALA A 144 10.46 -12.51 0.83
N SER A 145 10.22 -13.73 0.40
CA SER A 145 10.89 -14.27 -0.80
C SER A 145 10.52 -13.45 -2.04
N TRP A 146 11.50 -12.90 -2.72
CA TRP A 146 11.29 -12.21 -4.00
C TRP A 146 10.66 -13.12 -5.06
N ARG A 147 10.94 -14.43 -5.01
CA ARG A 147 10.33 -15.41 -5.93
C ARG A 147 8.82 -15.51 -5.72
N THR A 148 8.36 -15.44 -4.48
CA THR A 148 6.91 -15.43 -4.17
C THR A 148 6.24 -14.22 -4.78
N MET A 149 6.85 -13.04 -4.62
CA MET A 149 6.30 -11.80 -5.19
C MET A 149 6.36 -11.78 -6.72
N GLU A 150 7.44 -12.24 -7.32
CA GLU A 150 7.58 -12.35 -8.78
C GLU A 150 6.55 -13.31 -9.37
N ASN A 151 6.35 -14.47 -8.74
CA ASN A 151 5.34 -15.44 -9.17
C ASN A 151 3.93 -14.83 -9.08
N ARG A 152 3.61 -14.12 -8.01
CA ARG A 152 2.34 -13.39 -7.88
C ARG A 152 2.19 -12.34 -8.99
N ALA A 153 3.21 -11.53 -9.22
CA ALA A 153 3.19 -10.52 -10.28
C ALA A 153 2.96 -11.13 -11.67
N ASN A 154 3.64 -12.22 -11.99
CA ASN A 154 3.49 -12.92 -13.27
C ASN A 154 2.09 -13.53 -13.42
N ALA A 155 1.54 -14.09 -12.34
CA ALA A 155 0.19 -14.65 -12.34
C ALA A 155 -0.87 -13.55 -12.54
N MET A 156 -0.74 -12.40 -11.86
CA MET A 156 -1.61 -11.24 -12.03
C MET A 156 -1.55 -10.68 -13.45
N LYS A 157 -0.34 -10.52 -14.02
CA LYS A 157 -0.16 -10.12 -15.44
C LYS A 157 -0.86 -11.08 -16.39
N SER A 158 -0.71 -12.37 -16.17
CA SER A 158 -1.36 -13.43 -16.99
C SER A 158 -2.88 -13.39 -16.88
N ALA A 159 -3.41 -12.89 -15.76
CA ALA A 159 -4.83 -12.66 -15.54
C ALA A 159 -5.34 -11.33 -16.09
N GLY A 160 -4.46 -10.53 -16.75
CA GLY A 160 -4.82 -9.24 -17.35
C GLY A 160 -4.79 -8.06 -16.39
N ILE A 161 -4.23 -8.21 -15.19
CA ILE A 161 -4.07 -7.12 -14.21
C ILE A 161 -2.76 -6.40 -14.51
N ASP A 162 -2.80 -5.07 -14.75
CA ASP A 162 -1.59 -4.27 -14.93
C ASP A 162 -0.72 -4.36 -13.67
N THR A 163 0.53 -4.81 -13.84
CA THR A 163 1.38 -5.14 -12.70
C THR A 163 2.84 -4.82 -13.03
N GLU A 164 3.51 -4.10 -12.14
CA GLU A 164 4.96 -3.92 -12.17
C GLU A 164 5.62 -4.65 -11.01
N PHE A 165 6.81 -5.21 -11.26
CA PHE A 165 7.60 -5.93 -10.26
C PHE A 165 9.06 -5.50 -10.35
N HIS A 166 9.62 -5.05 -9.23
CA HIS A 166 10.99 -4.60 -9.10
C HIS A 166 11.73 -5.41 -8.04
N LYS A 167 12.89 -5.95 -8.41
CA LYS A 167 13.77 -6.67 -7.49
C LYS A 167 15.10 -5.92 -7.39
N TYR A 168 15.48 -5.55 -6.17
CA TYR A 168 16.68 -4.75 -5.92
C TYR A 168 17.85 -5.61 -5.46
N PRO A 169 18.97 -5.62 -6.23
CA PRO A 169 20.11 -6.46 -5.94
C PRO A 169 20.73 -6.18 -4.57
N GLY A 170 21.08 -7.24 -3.84
CA GLY A 170 21.78 -7.16 -2.57
C GLY A 170 20.99 -6.61 -1.38
N LEU A 171 19.75 -6.14 -1.60
CA LEU A 171 18.94 -5.50 -0.58
C LEU A 171 18.18 -6.51 0.26
N GLY A 172 18.10 -6.27 1.58
CA GLY A 172 17.35 -7.07 2.55
C GLY A 172 15.93 -6.58 2.74
N HIS A 173 15.27 -7.08 3.80
CA HIS A 173 13.91 -6.72 4.18
C HIS A 173 13.83 -5.31 4.79
N GLY A 174 12.70 -4.62 4.55
CA GLY A 174 12.37 -3.40 5.29
C GLY A 174 13.22 -2.19 4.87
N PHE A 175 13.39 -1.91 3.59
CA PHE A 175 14.20 -0.79 3.12
C PHE A 175 13.50 0.59 3.14
N GLY A 176 12.23 0.65 3.55
CA GLY A 176 11.48 1.91 3.63
C GLY A 176 11.51 2.70 2.32
N LEU A 177 11.94 3.96 2.34
CA LEU A 177 12.11 4.79 1.12
C LEU A 177 13.31 4.39 0.25
N GLY A 178 14.16 3.47 0.70
CA GLY A 178 15.29 2.98 -0.07
C GLY A 178 16.44 3.98 -0.28
N ILE A 179 16.45 5.11 0.39
CA ILE A 179 17.45 6.17 0.22
C ILE A 179 18.86 5.64 0.51
N GLY A 180 19.79 5.89 -0.42
CA GLY A 180 21.17 5.43 -0.32
C GLY A 180 21.36 3.92 -0.55
N THR A 181 20.35 3.23 -1.08
CA THR A 181 20.38 1.80 -1.40
C THR A 181 20.16 1.54 -2.89
N THR A 182 20.21 0.27 -3.31
CA THR A 182 19.86 -0.11 -4.68
C THR A 182 18.38 0.09 -5.03
N ALA A 183 17.54 0.35 -4.04
CA ALA A 183 16.11 0.67 -4.24
C ALA A 183 15.84 2.19 -4.31
N GLU A 184 16.87 3.04 -4.29
CA GLU A 184 16.66 4.48 -4.42
C GLU A 184 15.91 4.80 -5.73
N GLY A 185 14.84 5.60 -5.62
CA GLY A 185 13.96 5.94 -6.75
C GLY A 185 12.70 5.07 -6.87
N TRP A 186 12.62 3.94 -6.19
CA TRP A 186 11.43 3.06 -6.26
C TRP A 186 10.12 3.79 -5.95
N PHE A 187 10.19 4.78 -5.07
CA PHE A 187 9.01 5.54 -4.64
C PHE A 187 8.46 6.40 -5.77
N ASP A 188 9.35 7.03 -6.56
CA ASP A 188 8.96 7.82 -7.73
C ASP A 188 8.38 6.92 -8.83
N ASP A 189 8.94 5.72 -9.03
CA ASP A 189 8.40 4.72 -9.96
C ASP A 189 6.98 4.28 -9.53
N ALA A 190 6.77 4.06 -8.23
CA ALA A 190 5.46 3.69 -7.69
C ALA A 190 4.42 4.83 -7.82
N VAL A 191 4.83 6.09 -7.60
CA VAL A 191 3.97 7.26 -7.84
C VAL A 191 3.61 7.34 -9.32
N ALA A 192 4.58 7.24 -10.22
CA ALA A 192 4.34 7.26 -11.67
C ALA A 192 3.41 6.11 -12.11
N PHE A 193 3.56 4.91 -11.51
CA PHE A 193 2.65 3.80 -11.76
C PHE A 193 1.22 4.12 -11.33
N TRP A 194 1.03 4.73 -10.15
CA TRP A 194 -0.29 5.17 -9.69
C TRP A 194 -0.87 6.24 -10.60
N GLU A 195 -0.10 7.26 -10.97
CA GLU A 195 -0.51 8.33 -11.88
C GLU A 195 -0.98 7.82 -13.24
N LYS A 196 -0.35 6.79 -13.76
CA LYS A 196 -0.75 6.11 -15.01
C LYS A 196 -2.16 5.49 -14.92
N GLN A 197 -2.65 5.17 -13.71
CA GLN A 197 -3.97 4.57 -13.49
C GLN A 197 -5.07 5.62 -13.27
N MET A 198 -4.73 6.90 -13.19
CA MET A 198 -5.65 8.02 -13.03
C MET A 198 -6.24 8.45 -14.37
#